data_b0515db3ae4fce0a376df48148a04a50
#
_entry.id   b0515db3ae4fce0a376df48148a04a50
#
_cell.length_a   1.000
_cell.length_b   1.000
_cell.length_c   1.000
_cell.angle_alpha   90.00
_cell.angle_beta   90.00
_cell.angle_gamma   90.00
#
_symmetry.space_group_name_H-M   'P 1'
#
loop_
_entity.id
_entity.type
_entity.pdbx_description
1 polymer ?
#
loop_
_entity_poly.entity_id
_entity_poly.type
_entity_poly.pdbx_seq_one_letter_code
_entity_poly.pdbx_strand_id
1 'polypeptide(L)'
;MLKDASPQQYHFETITLDELVPEDHLVRQIDAAIDFEFIRNAVAHLYCPDNGRPAVDPVRLIKMMLLGYLFGVPSERRLVKEIQVNVAYRWFLRMGLTEKVPDASTLSQNRIRRFNGSDVFQQIFDHIVEQALAQGMANGRVLYTDSTHLKASANPRKAVNELRPEGVSEYIDQLNAAVEADRKKHEKKPLPGVKKTPESAAALKNTKVSTTDPESGFMHREGKPKGFFWLDHRTVDGKHGIITDTHVTP
;
A
#
# COMPACT_ATOMS: atom_id res chain seq x y z
N MET A 1 19.54 -42.86 -24.37
CA MET A 1 20.95 -42.79 -24.00
C MET A 1 21.07 -41.73 -22.90
N LEU A 2 21.51 -42.09 -21.72
CA LEU A 2 21.80 -41.15 -20.65
C LEU A 2 23.05 -40.37 -21.02
N LYS A 3 23.01 -39.03 -20.89
CA LYS A 3 24.21 -38.19 -21.05
C LYS A 3 25.01 -38.22 -19.73
N ASP A 4 26.30 -38.15 -19.85
CA ASP A 4 27.18 -37.94 -18.68
C ASP A 4 26.86 -36.60 -18.02
N ALA A 5 27.08 -36.52 -16.70
CA ALA A 5 26.90 -35.29 -15.97
C ALA A 5 27.89 -34.23 -16.48
N SER A 6 27.37 -33.03 -16.78
CA SER A 6 28.26 -31.92 -17.17
C SER A 6 29.08 -31.48 -15.96
N PRO A 7 30.40 -31.23 -16.12
CA PRO A 7 31.22 -30.69 -15.05
C PRO A 7 30.73 -29.30 -14.65
N GLN A 8 30.99 -28.89 -13.40
CA GLN A 8 30.68 -27.55 -12.94
C GLN A 8 31.46 -26.52 -13.79
N GLN A 9 30.78 -25.51 -14.27
CA GLN A 9 31.38 -24.48 -15.13
C GLN A 9 32.12 -23.45 -14.26
N TYR A 10 33.40 -23.24 -14.57
CA TYR A 10 34.28 -22.24 -13.93
C TYR A 10 34.81 -21.21 -14.95
N HIS A 11 34.15 -21.07 -16.11
CA HIS A 11 34.56 -20.14 -17.13
C HIS A 11 34.06 -18.73 -16.83
N PHE A 12 34.84 -17.72 -17.17
CA PHE A 12 34.40 -16.33 -17.16
C PHE A 12 33.50 -16.11 -18.35
N GLU A 13 32.29 -15.57 -18.08
CA GLU A 13 31.34 -15.15 -19.08
C GLU A 13 31.12 -13.65 -18.95
N THR A 14 31.16 -12.92 -20.05
CA THR A 14 30.79 -11.50 -20.08
C THR A 14 29.38 -11.41 -20.60
N ILE A 15 28.43 -11.14 -19.72
CA ILE A 15 27.01 -11.05 -20.03
C ILE A 15 26.40 -9.91 -19.23
N THR A 16 25.43 -9.22 -19.79
CA THR A 16 24.69 -8.16 -19.11
C THR A 16 23.50 -8.73 -18.32
N LEU A 17 23.07 -8.04 -17.27
CA LEU A 17 21.85 -8.42 -16.56
C LEU A 17 20.61 -8.38 -17.46
N ASP A 18 20.64 -7.52 -18.46
CA ASP A 18 19.56 -7.39 -19.42
C ASP A 18 19.39 -8.64 -20.29
N GLU A 19 20.48 -9.27 -20.70
CA GLU A 19 20.47 -10.53 -21.43
C GLU A 19 20.04 -11.73 -20.59
N LEU A 20 20.31 -11.68 -19.25
CA LEU A 20 19.98 -12.77 -18.34
C LEU A 20 18.50 -12.82 -17.95
N VAL A 21 17.78 -11.71 -18.01
CA VAL A 21 16.37 -11.65 -17.62
C VAL A 21 15.50 -11.81 -18.87
N PRO A 22 14.63 -12.84 -18.94
CA PRO A 22 13.73 -13.03 -20.09
C PRO A 22 12.88 -11.80 -20.38
N GLU A 23 12.62 -11.53 -21.65
CA GLU A 23 11.85 -10.35 -22.08
C GLU A 23 10.39 -10.37 -21.58
N ASP A 24 9.81 -11.55 -21.44
CA ASP A 24 8.45 -11.79 -20.93
C ASP A 24 8.36 -11.83 -19.41
N HIS A 25 9.47 -11.61 -18.69
CA HIS A 25 9.45 -11.66 -17.22
C HIS A 25 8.60 -10.55 -16.62
N LEU A 26 7.79 -10.87 -15.61
CA LEU A 26 6.85 -9.94 -14.97
C LEU A 26 7.49 -8.60 -14.53
N VAL A 27 8.71 -8.62 -13.99
CA VAL A 27 9.39 -7.38 -13.55
C VAL A 27 9.72 -6.46 -14.73
N ARG A 28 9.95 -6.99 -15.94
CA ARG A 28 10.14 -6.16 -17.14
C ARG A 28 8.84 -5.50 -17.56
N GLN A 29 7.74 -6.25 -17.54
CA GLN A 29 6.41 -5.70 -17.84
C GLN A 29 6.04 -4.58 -16.87
N ILE A 30 6.31 -4.76 -15.58
CA ILE A 30 6.06 -3.74 -14.55
C ILE A 30 6.95 -2.51 -14.77
N ASP A 31 8.25 -2.70 -15.03
CA ASP A 31 9.21 -1.60 -15.24
C ASP A 31 8.90 -0.79 -16.52
N ALA A 32 8.32 -1.43 -17.52
CA ALA A 32 7.86 -0.79 -18.74
C ALA A 32 6.51 -0.06 -18.57
N ALA A 33 5.64 -0.59 -17.72
CA ALA A 33 4.29 -0.04 -17.50
C ALA A 33 4.25 1.13 -16.51
N ILE A 34 5.16 1.16 -15.54
CA ILE A 34 5.15 2.13 -14.44
C ILE A 34 6.45 2.94 -14.46
N ASP A 35 6.30 4.25 -14.61
CA ASP A 35 7.40 5.18 -14.34
C ASP A 35 7.51 5.39 -12.82
N PHE A 36 8.64 4.99 -12.23
CA PHE A 36 8.92 5.11 -10.81
C PHE A 36 9.71 6.37 -10.42
N GLU A 37 10.17 7.18 -11.38
CA GLU A 37 11.06 8.31 -11.09
C GLU A 37 10.36 9.42 -10.28
N PHE A 38 9.04 9.55 -10.38
CA PHE A 38 8.28 10.51 -9.56
C PHE A 38 8.46 10.31 -8.05
N ILE A 39 8.80 9.08 -7.62
CA ILE A 39 9.02 8.77 -6.19
C ILE A 39 10.10 9.65 -5.58
N ARG A 40 11.17 9.98 -6.33
CA ARG A 40 12.23 10.86 -5.83
C ARG A 40 11.70 12.21 -5.39
N ASN A 41 10.83 12.79 -6.20
CA ASN A 41 10.23 14.09 -5.91
C ASN A 41 9.23 13.99 -4.75
N ALA A 42 8.43 12.93 -4.72
CA ALA A 42 7.44 12.70 -3.67
C ALA A 42 8.09 12.57 -2.27
N VAL A 43 9.28 11.97 -2.17
CA VAL A 43 9.95 11.75 -0.89
C VAL A 43 11.07 12.74 -0.58
N ALA A 44 11.43 13.65 -1.49
CA ALA A 44 12.59 14.54 -1.34
C ALA A 44 12.57 15.32 -0.01
N HIS A 45 11.39 15.78 0.42
CA HIS A 45 11.19 16.53 1.66
C HIS A 45 11.48 15.72 2.94
N LEU A 46 11.55 14.38 2.84
CA LEU A 46 11.85 13.48 3.95
C LEU A 46 13.35 13.22 4.12
N TYR A 47 14.18 13.77 3.25
CA TYR A 47 15.64 13.59 3.24
C TYR A 47 16.33 14.91 3.56
N CYS A 48 17.42 14.84 4.36
CA CYS A 48 18.27 15.98 4.59
C CYS A 48 19.12 16.24 3.34
N PRO A 49 19.19 17.49 2.82
CA PRO A 49 19.89 17.80 1.56
C PRO A 49 21.40 17.72 1.68
N ASP A 50 21.98 18.05 2.84
CA ASP A 50 23.41 18.36 3.01
C ASP A 50 24.09 17.66 4.19
N ASN A 51 23.39 16.83 4.97
CA ASN A 51 23.95 16.22 6.17
C ASN A 51 23.69 14.71 6.23
N GLY A 52 24.68 13.97 6.73
CA GLY A 52 24.60 12.55 7.02
C GLY A 52 25.19 11.66 5.92
N ARG A 53 25.12 10.34 6.17
CA ARG A 53 25.55 9.32 5.19
C ARG A 53 24.60 9.32 3.99
N PRO A 54 25.12 9.21 2.74
CA PRO A 54 24.28 9.05 1.56
C PRO A 54 23.22 7.97 1.76
N ALA A 55 21.97 8.35 1.54
CA ALA A 55 20.84 7.44 1.72
C ALA A 55 20.77 6.43 0.56
N VAL A 56 20.16 5.28 0.84
CA VAL A 56 19.78 4.35 -0.24
C VAL A 56 18.72 5.04 -1.09
N ASP A 57 18.82 4.88 -2.40
CA ASP A 57 17.87 5.40 -3.37
C ASP A 57 16.41 5.05 -2.99
N PRO A 58 15.52 6.04 -2.81
CA PRO A 58 14.13 5.81 -2.44
C PRO A 58 13.37 4.97 -3.47
N VAL A 59 13.64 5.14 -4.77
CA VAL A 59 13.04 4.33 -5.82
C VAL A 59 13.40 2.85 -5.62
N ARG A 60 14.67 2.58 -5.32
CA ARG A 60 15.13 1.21 -5.02
C ARG A 60 14.43 0.63 -3.79
N LEU A 61 14.27 1.42 -2.71
CA LEU A 61 13.58 0.96 -1.50
C LEU A 61 12.11 0.62 -1.76
N ILE A 62 11.39 1.45 -2.51
CA ILE A 62 9.99 1.19 -2.89
C ILE A 62 9.90 -0.03 -3.81
N LYS A 63 10.77 -0.14 -4.82
CA LYS A 63 10.83 -1.34 -5.68
C LYS A 63 11.15 -2.62 -4.89
N MET A 64 12.01 -2.57 -3.85
CA MET A 64 12.25 -3.71 -2.96
C MET A 64 10.97 -4.11 -2.21
N MET A 65 10.23 -3.16 -1.65
CA MET A 65 8.95 -3.46 -0.99
C MET A 65 7.95 -4.06 -1.97
N LEU A 66 7.86 -3.51 -3.18
CA LEU A 66 6.99 -4.02 -4.24
C LEU A 66 7.32 -5.48 -4.59
N LEU A 67 8.60 -5.84 -4.76
CA LEU A 67 9.01 -7.23 -4.96
C LEU A 67 8.55 -8.14 -3.83
N GLY A 68 8.64 -7.68 -2.59
CA GLY A 68 8.18 -8.44 -1.42
C GLY A 68 6.69 -8.79 -1.51
N TYR A 69 5.86 -7.84 -1.89
CA TYR A 69 4.42 -8.04 -2.06
C TYR A 69 4.08 -8.88 -3.30
N LEU A 70 4.65 -8.57 -4.46
CA LEU A 70 4.37 -9.25 -5.72
C LEU A 70 4.70 -10.76 -5.67
N PHE A 71 5.81 -11.11 -5.04
CA PHE A 71 6.27 -12.49 -4.99
C PHE A 71 6.00 -13.18 -3.65
N GLY A 72 5.17 -12.57 -2.80
CA GLY A 72 4.73 -13.15 -1.53
C GLY A 72 5.88 -13.48 -0.57
N VAL A 73 6.94 -12.67 -0.55
CA VAL A 73 8.10 -12.90 0.33
C VAL A 73 7.74 -12.46 1.75
N PRO A 74 7.70 -13.38 2.73
CA PRO A 74 7.05 -13.15 4.03
C PRO A 74 7.83 -12.22 4.97
N SER A 75 9.08 -11.89 4.68
CA SER A 75 9.88 -11.02 5.54
C SER A 75 10.97 -10.27 4.78
N GLU A 76 11.33 -9.08 5.27
CA GLU A 76 12.40 -8.26 4.71
C GLU A 76 13.76 -8.97 4.73
N ARG A 77 14.04 -9.80 5.76
CA ARG A 77 15.26 -10.60 5.82
C ARG A 77 15.32 -11.63 4.71
N ARG A 78 14.21 -12.29 4.40
CA ARG A 78 14.13 -13.24 3.30
C ARG A 78 14.20 -12.51 1.96
N LEU A 79 13.53 -11.38 1.82
CA LEU A 79 13.58 -10.55 0.63
C LEU A 79 15.03 -10.16 0.26
N VAL A 80 15.82 -9.70 1.22
CA VAL A 80 17.23 -9.36 1.00
C VAL A 80 18.03 -10.58 0.51
N LYS A 81 17.81 -11.77 1.08
CA LYS A 81 18.46 -13.01 0.62
C LYS A 81 18.04 -13.41 -0.79
N GLU A 82 16.75 -13.28 -1.12
CA GLU A 82 16.26 -13.54 -2.48
C GLU A 82 16.88 -12.57 -3.49
N ILE A 83 16.94 -11.27 -3.19
CA ILE A 83 17.57 -10.26 -4.05
C ILE A 83 19.07 -10.55 -4.27
N GLN A 84 19.75 -11.11 -3.27
CA GLN A 84 21.18 -11.44 -3.40
C GLN A 84 21.47 -12.44 -4.53
N VAL A 85 20.55 -13.37 -4.78
CA VAL A 85 20.75 -14.49 -5.71
C VAL A 85 19.86 -14.40 -6.96
N ASN A 86 18.84 -13.55 -6.95
CA ASN A 86 17.89 -13.45 -8.07
C ASN A 86 18.30 -12.34 -9.04
N VAL A 87 18.67 -12.73 -10.24
CA VAL A 87 19.14 -11.83 -11.31
C VAL A 87 18.02 -10.87 -11.75
N ALA A 88 16.80 -11.35 -11.88
CA ALA A 88 15.65 -10.53 -12.30
C ALA A 88 15.31 -9.43 -11.27
N TYR A 89 15.45 -9.75 -9.99
CA TYR A 89 15.25 -8.74 -8.94
C TYR A 89 16.36 -7.68 -8.96
N ARG A 90 17.62 -8.09 -9.15
CA ARG A 90 18.75 -7.16 -9.30
C ARG A 90 18.59 -6.25 -10.48
N TRP A 91 18.16 -6.81 -11.63
CA TRP A 91 17.86 -6.04 -12.83
C TRP A 91 16.79 -4.96 -12.56
N PHE A 92 15.67 -5.35 -11.95
CA PHE A 92 14.57 -4.44 -11.63
C PHE A 92 14.98 -3.32 -10.66
N LEU A 93 15.89 -3.63 -9.73
CA LEU A 93 16.43 -2.67 -8.75
C LEU A 93 17.60 -1.84 -9.29
N ARG A 94 18.01 -2.04 -10.54
CA ARG A 94 19.19 -1.39 -11.13
C ARG A 94 20.46 -1.66 -10.30
N MET A 95 20.66 -2.89 -9.89
CA MET A 95 21.80 -3.33 -9.07
C MET A 95 22.71 -4.25 -9.86
N GLY A 96 24.04 -4.04 -9.78
CA GLY A 96 25.01 -4.97 -10.34
C GLY A 96 25.07 -6.30 -9.58
N LEU A 97 25.62 -7.35 -10.21
CA LEU A 97 25.73 -8.69 -9.62
C LEU A 97 26.51 -8.72 -8.30
N THR A 98 27.54 -7.89 -8.19
CA THR A 98 28.41 -7.81 -7.00
C THR A 98 28.02 -6.70 -6.04
N GLU A 99 27.05 -5.86 -6.39
CA GLU A 99 26.60 -4.76 -5.55
C GLU A 99 25.94 -5.29 -4.27
N LYS A 100 26.29 -4.68 -3.13
CA LYS A 100 25.72 -5.07 -1.83
C LYS A 100 24.24 -4.67 -1.76
N VAL A 101 23.37 -5.63 -1.47
CA VAL A 101 21.95 -5.39 -1.23
C VAL A 101 21.78 -4.64 0.09
N PRO A 102 20.92 -3.59 0.15
CA PRO A 102 20.60 -2.93 1.39
C PRO A 102 20.10 -3.91 2.46
N ASP A 103 20.51 -3.70 3.71
CA ASP A 103 20.13 -4.57 4.81
C ASP A 103 18.62 -4.49 5.12
N ALA A 104 18.04 -5.58 5.59
CA ALA A 104 16.62 -5.64 5.98
C ALA A 104 16.26 -4.56 7.03
N SER A 105 17.18 -4.28 7.96
CA SER A 105 16.99 -3.19 8.94
C SER A 105 16.90 -1.81 8.29
N THR A 106 17.64 -1.57 7.21
CA THR A 106 17.55 -0.32 6.44
C THR A 106 16.18 -0.17 5.82
N LEU A 107 15.67 -1.24 5.21
CA LEU A 107 14.32 -1.24 4.61
C LEU A 107 13.23 -0.99 5.67
N SER A 108 13.27 -1.75 6.76
CA SER A 108 12.33 -1.62 7.89
C SER A 108 12.35 -0.23 8.52
N GLN A 109 13.54 0.32 8.79
CA GLN A 109 13.66 1.65 9.40
C GLN A 109 13.17 2.77 8.48
N ASN A 110 13.44 2.70 7.17
CA ASN A 110 12.90 3.68 6.24
C ASN A 110 11.39 3.61 6.17
N ARG A 111 10.80 2.41 6.10
CA ARG A 111 9.36 2.22 6.12
C ARG A 111 8.72 2.80 7.38
N ILE A 112 9.24 2.46 8.56
CA ILE A 112 8.62 2.82 9.85
C ILE A 112 8.90 4.27 10.23
N ARG A 113 10.14 4.76 10.06
CA ARG A 113 10.55 6.06 10.60
C ARG A 113 10.48 7.20 9.60
N ARG A 114 10.59 6.90 8.29
CA ARG A 114 10.64 7.93 7.26
C ARG A 114 9.33 8.03 6.49
N PHE A 115 8.78 6.90 6.05
CA PHE A 115 7.58 6.89 5.21
C PHE A 115 6.29 6.76 6.01
N ASN A 116 6.32 6.08 7.18
CA ASN A 116 5.14 5.99 8.03
C ASN A 116 4.80 7.35 8.63
N GLY A 117 3.51 7.70 8.64
CA GLY A 117 3.02 9.02 9.07
C GLY A 117 3.21 10.12 8.01
N SER A 118 3.59 9.76 6.78
CA SER A 118 3.57 10.62 5.59
C SER A 118 2.58 10.09 4.56
N ASP A 119 2.14 10.94 3.65
CA ASP A 119 1.20 10.58 2.58
C ASP A 119 1.88 9.89 1.38
N VAL A 120 3.15 9.50 1.52
CA VAL A 120 3.96 8.99 0.40
C VAL A 120 3.36 7.75 -0.25
N PHE A 121 2.86 6.80 0.54
CA PHE A 121 2.25 5.59 -0.03
C PHE A 121 0.95 5.91 -0.77
N GLN A 122 0.16 6.85 -0.26
CA GLN A 122 -1.05 7.33 -0.96
C GLN A 122 -0.68 8.04 -2.26
N GLN A 123 0.30 8.94 -2.23
CA GLN A 123 0.79 9.63 -3.43
C GLN A 123 1.30 8.65 -4.50
N ILE A 124 2.02 7.59 -4.09
CA ILE A 124 2.47 6.54 -5.01
C ILE A 124 1.28 5.81 -5.62
N PHE A 125 0.30 5.45 -4.80
CA PHE A 125 -0.92 4.79 -5.26
C PHE A 125 -1.68 5.67 -6.27
N ASP A 126 -1.94 6.92 -5.91
CA ASP A 126 -2.69 7.86 -6.75
C ASP A 126 -1.99 8.07 -8.11
N HIS A 127 -0.66 8.22 -8.09
CA HIS A 127 0.11 8.40 -9.33
C HIS A 127 0.07 7.17 -10.25
N ILE A 128 0.11 5.96 -9.68
CA ILE A 128 -0.04 4.72 -10.46
C ILE A 128 -1.47 4.62 -11.03
N VAL A 129 -2.49 5.01 -10.28
CA VAL A 129 -3.88 5.06 -10.76
C VAL A 129 -4.01 6.08 -11.90
N GLU A 130 -3.38 7.26 -11.79
CA GLU A 130 -3.35 8.27 -12.85
C GLU A 130 -2.70 7.72 -14.14
N GLN A 131 -1.58 7.00 -14.03
CA GLN A 131 -0.95 6.35 -15.19
C GLN A 131 -1.90 5.31 -15.83
N ALA A 132 -2.61 4.52 -15.02
CA ALA A 132 -3.59 3.55 -15.51
C ALA A 132 -4.78 4.24 -16.21
N LEU A 133 -5.26 5.37 -15.68
CA LEU A 133 -6.30 6.19 -16.29
C LEU A 133 -5.83 6.79 -17.62
N ALA A 134 -4.62 7.34 -17.67
CA ALA A 134 -4.03 7.91 -18.89
C ALA A 134 -3.88 6.87 -20.01
N GLN A 135 -3.59 5.61 -19.66
CA GLN A 135 -3.54 4.49 -20.61
C GLN A 135 -4.94 3.91 -20.93
N GLY A 136 -6.02 4.48 -20.38
CA GLY A 136 -7.38 4.02 -20.59
C GLY A 136 -7.69 2.66 -19.94
N MET A 137 -6.92 2.21 -18.98
CA MET A 137 -7.16 0.97 -18.24
C MET A 137 -8.31 1.09 -17.23
N ALA A 138 -8.59 2.29 -16.76
CA ALA A 138 -9.77 2.62 -15.95
C ALA A 138 -10.54 3.78 -16.60
N ASN A 139 -11.83 3.92 -16.33
CA ASN A 139 -12.66 4.97 -16.96
C ASN A 139 -13.65 5.64 -15.99
N GLY A 140 -13.77 5.17 -14.77
CA GLY A 140 -14.66 5.72 -13.74
C GLY A 140 -16.16 5.60 -14.02
N ARG A 141 -16.59 4.86 -15.05
CA ARG A 141 -18.02 4.79 -15.43
C ARG A 141 -18.82 3.88 -14.50
N VAL A 142 -18.21 2.77 -14.09
CA VAL A 142 -18.81 1.81 -13.17
C VAL A 142 -17.78 1.49 -12.11
N LEU A 143 -18.11 1.82 -10.88
CA LEU A 143 -17.25 1.59 -9.72
C LEU A 143 -17.96 0.63 -8.76
N TYR A 144 -17.22 -0.33 -8.26
CA TYR A 144 -17.65 -1.28 -7.23
C TYR A 144 -16.88 -1.00 -5.96
N THR A 145 -17.60 -0.77 -4.85
CA THR A 145 -16.98 -0.58 -3.54
C THR A 145 -17.41 -1.70 -2.60
N ASP A 146 -16.44 -2.35 -1.98
CA ASP A 146 -16.66 -3.38 -0.97
C ASP A 146 -15.68 -3.22 0.18
N SER A 147 -16.00 -3.86 1.31
CA SER A 147 -15.23 -3.77 2.53
C SER A 147 -14.85 -5.15 3.04
N THR A 148 -13.56 -5.36 3.23
CA THR A 148 -13.02 -6.60 3.77
C THR A 148 -12.56 -6.42 5.21
N HIS A 149 -12.89 -7.39 6.08
CA HIS A 149 -12.46 -7.38 7.48
C HIS A 149 -11.02 -7.88 7.59
N LEU A 150 -10.12 -7.01 8.04
CA LEU A 150 -8.74 -7.35 8.38
C LEU A 150 -8.63 -7.55 9.90
N LYS A 151 -8.16 -8.72 10.31
CA LYS A 151 -7.97 -9.00 11.73
C LYS A 151 -6.88 -8.10 12.30
N ALA A 152 -7.23 -7.32 13.33
CA ALA A 152 -6.31 -6.44 14.02
C ALA A 152 -5.26 -7.24 14.82
N SER A 153 -4.08 -6.65 15.00
CA SER A 153 -3.03 -7.20 15.88
C SER A 153 -3.36 -6.95 17.36
N ALA A 154 -4.56 -7.34 17.74
CA ALA A 154 -5.16 -7.09 19.04
C ALA A 154 -5.44 -8.39 19.80
N ASN A 155 -5.14 -8.40 21.11
CA ASN A 155 -5.50 -9.52 21.96
C ASN A 155 -6.92 -9.30 22.53
N PRO A 156 -7.93 -10.13 22.18
CA PRO A 156 -9.31 -9.96 22.64
C PRO A 156 -9.48 -10.05 24.16
N ARG A 157 -8.51 -10.66 24.87
CA ARG A 157 -8.52 -10.79 26.34
C ARG A 157 -7.95 -9.54 27.04
N LYS A 158 -7.15 -8.72 26.31
CA LYS A 158 -6.58 -7.46 26.81
C LYS A 158 -7.41 -6.30 26.25
N ALA A 159 -8.59 -6.11 26.77
CA ALA A 159 -9.49 -5.06 26.36
C ALA A 159 -10.16 -4.42 27.56
N VAL A 160 -10.43 -3.13 27.46
CA VAL A 160 -11.16 -2.32 28.43
C VAL A 160 -12.46 -1.82 27.81
N ASN A 161 -13.44 -1.50 28.64
CA ASN A 161 -14.67 -0.86 28.18
C ASN A 161 -14.51 0.67 28.34
N GLU A 162 -14.69 1.41 27.25
CA GLU A 162 -14.65 2.86 27.23
C GLU A 162 -15.96 3.42 26.70
N LEU A 163 -16.38 4.56 27.23
CA LEU A 163 -17.50 5.32 26.68
C LEU A 163 -16.96 6.12 25.48
N ARG A 164 -17.35 5.72 24.28
CA ARG A 164 -17.02 6.42 23.03
C ARG A 164 -18.27 7.00 22.41
N PRO A 165 -18.18 8.18 21.77
CA PRO A 165 -19.30 8.70 20.98
C PRO A 165 -19.63 7.72 19.88
N GLU A 166 -20.90 7.52 19.59
CA GLU A 166 -21.36 6.69 18.49
C GLU A 166 -21.04 7.41 17.18
N GLY A 167 -19.94 7.01 16.51
CA GLY A 167 -19.23 7.76 15.48
C GLY A 167 -19.94 7.88 14.12
N VAL A 168 -21.25 7.70 14.05
CA VAL A 168 -21.98 7.77 12.77
C VAL A 168 -22.24 9.23 12.32
N SER A 169 -22.36 10.18 13.24
CA SER A 169 -22.70 11.57 12.90
C SER A 169 -21.55 12.32 12.23
N GLU A 170 -20.34 12.16 12.74
CA GLU A 170 -19.16 12.88 12.23
C GLU A 170 -18.79 12.47 10.80
N TYR A 171 -18.85 11.18 10.51
CA TYR A 171 -18.63 10.66 9.15
C TYR A 171 -19.70 11.14 8.17
N ILE A 172 -20.96 11.13 8.56
CA ILE A 172 -22.06 11.63 7.72
C ILE A 172 -21.90 13.12 7.47
N ASP A 173 -21.49 13.91 8.45
CA ASP A 173 -21.27 15.34 8.30
C ASP A 173 -20.08 15.63 7.35
N GLN A 174 -18.97 14.87 7.47
CA GLN A 174 -17.84 14.95 6.55
C GLN A 174 -18.24 14.54 5.13
N LEU A 175 -18.99 13.45 4.98
CA LEU A 175 -19.50 13.00 3.67
C LEU A 175 -20.41 14.04 3.03
N ASN A 176 -21.35 14.58 3.79
CA ASN A 176 -22.26 15.61 3.28
C ASN A 176 -21.50 16.88 2.88
N ALA A 177 -20.51 17.29 3.66
CA ALA A 177 -19.67 18.44 3.32
C ALA A 177 -18.86 18.20 2.03
N ALA A 178 -18.28 17.01 1.86
CA ALA A 178 -17.56 16.62 0.66
C ALA A 178 -18.49 16.58 -0.59
N VAL A 179 -19.68 16.01 -0.44
CA VAL A 179 -20.70 15.96 -1.52
C VAL A 179 -21.15 17.37 -1.91
N GLU A 180 -21.38 18.26 -0.95
CA GLU A 180 -21.76 19.65 -1.25
C GLU A 180 -20.64 20.42 -1.93
N ALA A 181 -19.39 20.22 -1.50
CA ALA A 181 -18.21 20.83 -2.14
C ALA A 181 -18.07 20.38 -3.61
N ASP A 182 -18.25 19.08 -3.88
CA ASP A 182 -18.20 18.53 -5.24
C ASP A 182 -19.36 19.07 -6.10
N ARG A 183 -20.58 19.11 -5.56
CA ARG A 183 -21.74 19.67 -6.26
C ARG A 183 -21.55 21.14 -6.62
N LYS A 184 -20.98 21.92 -5.71
CA LYS A 184 -20.63 23.33 -5.94
C LYS A 184 -19.59 23.48 -7.06
N LYS A 185 -18.58 22.61 -7.08
CA LYS A 185 -17.54 22.57 -8.12
C LYS A 185 -18.12 22.28 -9.51
N HIS A 186 -19.22 21.50 -9.58
CA HIS A 186 -19.89 21.11 -10.81
C HIS A 186 -21.19 21.93 -11.07
N GLU A 187 -21.36 23.10 -10.45
CA GLU A 187 -22.51 24.01 -10.60
C GLU A 187 -23.87 23.33 -10.40
N LYS A 188 -23.92 22.26 -9.62
CA LYS A 188 -25.16 21.54 -9.30
C LYS A 188 -25.88 22.19 -8.12
N LYS A 189 -27.22 22.19 -8.16
CA LYS A 189 -28.02 22.67 -7.03
C LYS A 189 -27.69 21.89 -5.75
N PRO A 190 -27.64 22.55 -4.58
CA PRO A 190 -27.46 21.88 -3.30
C PRO A 190 -28.51 20.78 -3.10
N LEU A 191 -28.14 19.73 -2.38
CA LEU A 191 -29.09 18.69 -1.99
C LEU A 191 -30.23 19.35 -1.18
N PRO A 192 -31.50 18.97 -1.39
CA PRO A 192 -32.59 19.41 -0.51
C PRO A 192 -32.19 19.00 0.90
N GLY A 193 -32.10 19.98 1.80
CA GLY A 193 -31.47 19.84 3.11
C GLY A 193 -31.95 18.59 3.83
N VAL A 194 -31.01 17.70 4.11
CA VAL A 194 -31.18 16.68 5.14
C VAL A 194 -31.53 17.48 6.39
N LYS A 195 -32.77 17.36 6.88
CA LYS A 195 -33.18 18.00 8.12
C LYS A 195 -32.10 17.64 9.16
N LYS A 196 -31.34 18.64 9.61
CA LYS A 196 -30.47 18.48 10.75
C LYS A 196 -31.38 17.98 11.86
N THR A 197 -31.29 16.72 12.19
CA THR A 197 -31.81 16.19 13.44
C THR A 197 -31.18 17.05 14.51
N PRO A 198 -31.95 17.63 15.45
CA PRO A 198 -31.37 18.45 16.50
C PRO A 198 -30.27 17.64 17.16
N GLU A 199 -29.15 18.28 17.45
CA GLU A 199 -27.98 17.70 18.13
C GLU A 199 -28.44 16.72 19.19
N SER A 200 -28.57 15.45 18.85
CA SER A 200 -28.53 14.41 19.82
C SER A 200 -27.08 14.43 20.28
N ALA A 201 -26.86 14.92 21.52
CA ALA A 201 -25.60 14.73 22.22
C ALA A 201 -25.14 13.32 21.92
N ALA A 202 -23.99 13.17 21.24
CA ALA A 202 -23.54 11.91 20.68
C ALA A 202 -23.72 10.82 21.74
N ALA A 203 -24.62 9.88 21.49
CA ALA A 203 -24.97 8.88 22.48
C ALA A 203 -23.69 8.12 22.82
N LEU A 204 -23.22 8.24 24.06
CA LEU A 204 -22.02 7.55 24.51
C LEU A 204 -22.34 6.07 24.60
N LYS A 205 -21.67 5.28 23.78
CA LYS A 205 -21.79 3.83 23.78
C LYS A 205 -20.61 3.20 24.50
N ASN A 206 -20.91 2.24 25.36
CA ASN A 206 -19.86 1.45 26.01
C ASN A 206 -19.22 0.53 24.96
N THR A 207 -18.03 0.90 24.50
CA THR A 207 -17.30 0.22 23.42
C THR A 207 -16.10 -0.51 23.99
N LYS A 208 -15.89 -1.74 23.53
CA LYS A 208 -14.72 -2.53 23.89
C LYS A 208 -13.52 -2.06 23.08
N VAL A 209 -12.46 -1.63 23.79
CA VAL A 209 -11.23 -1.09 23.20
C VAL A 209 -10.06 -2.01 23.53
N SER A 210 -9.25 -2.35 22.52
CA SER A 210 -8.03 -3.13 22.75
C SER A 210 -6.95 -2.28 23.39
N THR A 211 -6.22 -2.83 24.38
CA THR A 211 -5.06 -2.15 24.97
C THR A 211 -3.80 -2.29 24.09
N THR A 212 -3.79 -3.21 23.14
CA THR A 212 -2.65 -3.45 22.23
C THR A 212 -2.78 -2.76 20.89
N ASP A 213 -4.01 -2.50 20.46
CA ASP A 213 -4.36 -1.79 19.22
C ASP A 213 -5.63 -0.97 19.49
N PRO A 214 -5.52 0.21 20.16
CA PRO A 214 -6.67 0.98 20.62
C PRO A 214 -7.54 1.58 19.52
N GLU A 215 -7.00 1.70 18.32
CA GLU A 215 -7.68 2.28 17.17
C GLU A 215 -8.55 1.26 16.43
N SER A 216 -8.31 -0.06 16.66
CA SER A 216 -9.09 -1.11 16.00
C SER A 216 -10.52 -1.21 16.51
N GLY A 217 -11.46 -1.48 15.60
CA GLY A 217 -12.88 -1.65 15.91
C GLY A 217 -13.21 -3.04 16.49
N PHE A 218 -14.07 -3.09 17.51
CA PHE A 218 -14.56 -4.36 18.04
C PHE A 218 -15.82 -4.80 17.31
N MET A 219 -15.73 -5.90 16.57
CA MET A 219 -16.86 -6.48 15.85
C MET A 219 -17.49 -7.65 16.62
N HIS A 220 -18.81 -7.60 16.73
CA HIS A 220 -19.63 -8.70 17.20
C HIS A 220 -20.91 -8.76 16.38
N ARG A 221 -20.95 -9.63 15.37
CA ARG A 221 -22.15 -9.90 14.56
C ARG A 221 -22.43 -11.38 14.55
N GLU A 222 -23.70 -11.75 14.49
CA GLU A 222 -24.12 -13.14 14.36
C GLU A 222 -23.57 -13.76 13.06
N GLY A 223 -23.03 -14.96 13.13
CA GLY A 223 -22.44 -15.67 11.99
C GLY A 223 -21.07 -15.13 11.50
N LYS A 224 -20.48 -14.13 12.19
CA LYS A 224 -19.16 -13.56 11.85
C LYS A 224 -18.17 -13.77 13.01
N PRO A 225 -16.85 -13.80 12.73
CA PRO A 225 -15.85 -13.89 13.77
C PRO A 225 -15.94 -12.70 14.74
N LYS A 226 -15.91 -12.99 16.05
CA LYS A 226 -15.89 -11.98 17.11
C LYS A 226 -14.46 -11.55 17.40
N GLY A 227 -14.19 -10.26 17.44
CA GLY A 227 -12.84 -9.75 17.75
C GLY A 227 -12.61 -8.32 17.30
N PHE A 228 -11.33 -7.93 17.26
CA PHE A 228 -10.90 -6.64 16.78
C PHE A 228 -10.51 -6.72 15.31
N PHE A 229 -11.01 -5.78 14.52
CA PHE A 229 -10.82 -5.74 13.08
C PHE A 229 -10.65 -4.32 12.60
N TRP A 230 -10.02 -4.21 11.44
CA TRP A 230 -10.03 -3.05 10.56
C TRP A 230 -10.91 -3.36 9.34
N LEU A 231 -11.55 -2.36 8.81
CA LEU A 231 -12.29 -2.48 7.54
C LEU A 231 -11.42 -1.88 6.43
N ASP A 232 -11.04 -2.71 5.46
CA ASP A 232 -10.35 -2.31 4.25
C ASP A 232 -11.40 -2.10 3.15
N HIS A 233 -11.69 -0.85 2.86
CA HIS A 233 -12.62 -0.44 1.82
C HIS A 233 -11.85 -0.26 0.52
N ARG A 234 -12.30 -0.92 -0.54
CA ARG A 234 -11.70 -0.80 -1.87
C ARG A 234 -12.73 -0.44 -2.89
N THR A 235 -12.40 0.54 -3.72
CA THR A 235 -13.18 0.91 -4.90
C THR A 235 -12.44 0.42 -6.14
N VAL A 236 -13.15 -0.31 -6.99
CA VAL A 236 -12.59 -0.98 -8.18
C VAL A 236 -13.33 -0.50 -9.42
N ASP A 237 -12.59 -0.07 -10.43
CA ASP A 237 -13.15 0.23 -11.76
C ASP A 237 -13.55 -1.06 -12.48
N GLY A 238 -14.76 -1.08 -13.01
CA GLY A 238 -15.36 -2.26 -13.64
C GLY A 238 -14.78 -2.65 -14.99
N LYS A 239 -13.93 -1.81 -15.60
CA LYS A 239 -13.40 -2.07 -16.94
C LYS A 239 -12.35 -3.18 -16.95
N HIS A 240 -11.35 -3.07 -16.10
CA HIS A 240 -10.23 -4.03 -15.99
C HIS A 240 -9.93 -4.45 -14.55
N GLY A 241 -10.79 -4.11 -13.59
CA GLY A 241 -10.59 -4.47 -12.20
C GLY A 241 -9.47 -3.68 -11.51
N ILE A 242 -9.19 -2.46 -11.96
CA ILE A 242 -8.20 -1.59 -11.35
C ILE A 242 -8.76 -1.01 -10.05
N ILE A 243 -8.01 -1.17 -8.95
CA ILE A 243 -8.33 -0.52 -7.69
C ILE A 243 -8.02 0.97 -7.83
N THR A 244 -9.05 1.80 -7.71
CA THR A 244 -8.97 3.26 -7.90
C THR A 244 -8.96 4.03 -6.59
N ASP A 245 -9.41 3.40 -5.50
CA ASP A 245 -9.37 3.99 -4.17
C ASP A 245 -9.26 2.91 -3.10
N THR A 246 -8.59 3.23 -1.99
CA THR A 246 -8.49 2.37 -0.82
C THR A 246 -8.52 3.21 0.46
N HIS A 247 -9.34 2.79 1.41
CA HIS A 247 -9.48 3.46 2.69
C HIS A 247 -9.63 2.45 3.81
N VAL A 248 -9.00 2.70 4.96
CA VAL A 248 -9.06 1.79 6.11
C VAL A 248 -9.74 2.51 7.28
N THR A 249 -10.75 1.86 7.84
CA THR A 249 -11.45 2.35 9.05
C THR A 249 -11.43 1.31 10.16
N PRO A 250 -11.64 1.73 11.42
CA PRO A 250 -11.83 0.82 12.55
C PRO A 250 -13.03 -0.10 12.41
#